data_5a26bc2145b0b356334e1f3f0566e745
#
_entry.id   5a26bc2145b0b356334e1f3f0566e745
#
_cell.length_a   1.000
_cell.length_b   1.000
_cell.length_c   1.000
_cell.angle_alpha   90.00
_cell.angle_beta   90.00
_cell.angle_gamma   90.00
#
_symmetry.space_group_name_H-M   'P 1'
#
loop_
_entity.id
_entity.type
_entity.pdbx_description
1 polymer ?
#
loop_
_entity_poly.entity_id
_entity_poly.type
_entity_poly.pdbx_seq_one_letter_code
_entity_poly.pdbx_strand_id
1 'polypeptide(L)'
;MNRTGARALAVGAAAVLGLVAGCGQSVGQPRDDVRGGAHQASRAATGDHGHPLRKSDIPWSGSPSPFNAQIKLADGRRVAMHYMRGKGLFVQDYSPRAKGWSKPALVYGTKTDACQGITLKAKDGTVAASGDFGVYCADGEPPTESVAAVAVGPLTKWDTHLTKDFDGWEKIVVAPGGKKVTFSRGSDTLRWTKAAGFPAPR
;
A
#
# COMPACT_ATOMS: atom_id res chain seq x y z
N MET A 1 -55.82 6.31 -6.12
CA MET A 1 -56.16 4.92 -6.51
C MET A 1 -55.26 3.99 -5.72
N ASN A 2 -55.88 3.25 -4.83
CA ASN A 2 -55.26 2.25 -3.93
C ASN A 2 -54.70 1.06 -4.70
N ARG A 3 -53.60 0.45 -4.16
CA ARG A 3 -53.60 -0.99 -3.89
C ARG A 3 -52.46 -1.40 -2.96
N THR A 4 -52.87 -1.72 -1.80
CA THR A 4 -52.29 -2.54 -0.73
C THR A 4 -52.00 -3.95 -1.24
N GLY A 5 -50.89 -4.56 -0.75
CA GLY A 5 -50.56 -5.98 -0.96
C GLY A 5 -49.61 -6.47 0.11
N ALA A 6 -50.15 -6.88 1.24
CA ALA A 6 -49.46 -7.65 2.27
C ALA A 6 -49.66 -9.15 2.04
N ARG A 7 -48.65 -9.97 2.37
CA ARG A 7 -48.67 -11.43 2.73
C ARG A 7 -47.23 -11.93 2.77
N ALA A 8 -46.77 -12.77 3.64
CA ALA A 8 -47.16 -13.45 4.84
C ALA A 8 -46.00 -14.40 5.20
N LEU A 9 -45.80 -14.60 6.44
CA LEU A 9 -44.97 -15.53 7.23
C LEU A 9 -44.64 -16.89 6.58
N ALA A 10 -43.41 -17.40 6.80
CA ALA A 10 -43.16 -18.81 7.03
C ALA A 10 -42.03 -19.00 8.06
N VAL A 11 -42.37 -19.60 9.16
CA VAL A 11 -41.58 -20.09 10.29
C VAL A 11 -41.07 -21.49 9.88
N GLY A 12 -39.81 -21.77 10.15
CA GLY A 12 -39.25 -23.11 10.02
C GLY A 12 -38.12 -23.32 11.04
N ALA A 13 -38.49 -23.91 12.17
CA ALA A 13 -37.54 -24.42 13.17
C ALA A 13 -37.20 -25.87 12.88
N ALA A 14 -35.91 -26.21 12.91
CA ALA A 14 -35.48 -27.59 13.05
C ALA A 14 -34.24 -27.63 13.95
N ALA A 15 -34.44 -28.13 15.15
CA ALA A 15 -33.43 -28.51 16.12
C ALA A 15 -32.94 -29.92 15.81
N VAL A 16 -31.62 -30.15 15.79
CA VAL A 16 -31.02 -31.47 15.87
C VAL A 16 -29.99 -31.49 16.98
N LEU A 17 -30.34 -32.15 18.07
CA LEU A 17 -29.46 -32.54 19.17
C LEU A 17 -28.65 -33.78 18.75
N GLY A 18 -27.35 -33.70 18.85
CA GLY A 18 -26.45 -34.84 18.75
C GLY A 18 -25.52 -34.90 19.97
N LEU A 19 -25.88 -35.70 20.97
CA LEU A 19 -25.05 -36.08 22.11
C LEU A 19 -24.12 -37.24 21.69
N VAL A 20 -22.81 -37.05 21.88
CA VAL A 20 -21.88 -38.16 21.98
C VAL A 20 -21.02 -37.96 23.24
N ALA A 21 -21.25 -38.81 24.19
CA ALA A 21 -20.46 -38.96 25.41
C ALA A 21 -19.21 -39.81 25.12
N GLY A 22 -18.06 -39.34 25.56
CA GLY A 22 -16.82 -40.09 25.57
C GLY A 22 -16.05 -39.80 26.85
N CYS A 23 -16.17 -40.70 27.85
CA CYS A 23 -15.42 -40.62 29.10
C CYS A 23 -13.95 -40.97 28.88
N GLY A 24 -13.06 -40.19 29.45
CA GLY A 24 -11.65 -40.52 29.63
C GLY A 24 -11.12 -39.72 30.82
N GLN A 25 -11.16 -40.32 32.02
CA GLN A 25 -10.58 -39.77 33.24
C GLN A 25 -9.04 -39.94 33.21
N SER A 26 -8.32 -38.88 33.53
CA SER A 26 -7.08 -38.99 34.27
C SER A 26 -6.89 -37.78 35.19
N VAL A 27 -6.69 -38.10 36.45
CA VAL A 27 -6.56 -37.26 37.60
C VAL A 27 -5.17 -36.60 37.58
N GLY A 28 -5.11 -35.28 37.83
CA GLY A 28 -3.86 -34.55 38.07
C GLY A 28 -4.17 -33.13 38.52
N GLN A 29 -3.82 -32.89 39.77
CA GLN A 29 -4.14 -31.76 40.64
C GLN A 29 -3.64 -30.36 40.15
N PRO A 30 -4.13 -29.28 40.82
CA PRO A 30 -4.10 -27.90 40.29
C PRO A 30 -2.80 -27.19 40.63
N ARG A 31 -2.39 -26.29 39.74
CA ARG A 31 -1.53 -25.15 40.07
C ARG A 31 -2.11 -23.91 39.44
N ASP A 32 -2.54 -23.02 40.33
CA ASP A 32 -2.79 -21.63 40.05
C ASP A 32 -1.54 -21.00 39.45
N ASP A 33 -1.68 -20.40 38.26
CA ASP A 33 -0.87 -19.29 37.83
C ASP A 33 -1.69 -18.39 36.91
N VAL A 34 -2.29 -17.39 37.56
CA VAL A 34 -2.76 -16.17 36.94
C VAL A 34 -1.56 -15.43 36.40
N ARG A 35 -1.42 -15.33 35.09
CA ARG A 35 -0.72 -14.18 34.49
C ARG A 35 -0.87 -14.10 32.96
N GLY A 36 -1.44 -12.97 32.58
CA GLY A 36 -0.97 -12.24 31.42
C GLY A 36 -1.53 -12.66 30.09
N GLY A 37 -2.68 -12.07 29.74
CA GLY A 37 -3.08 -11.98 28.35
C GLY A 37 -1.92 -11.38 27.52
N ALA A 38 -1.11 -12.23 26.95
CA ALA A 38 -0.16 -11.83 25.94
C ALA A 38 -0.95 -11.39 24.71
N HIS A 39 -0.99 -10.10 24.50
CA HIS A 39 -1.32 -9.52 23.21
C HIS A 39 -0.46 -10.24 22.17
N GLN A 40 -1.08 -11.08 21.35
CA GLN A 40 -0.49 -11.55 20.11
C GLN A 40 -0.33 -10.33 19.22
N ALA A 41 0.78 -9.60 19.44
CA ALA A 41 1.28 -8.66 18.45
C ALA A 41 1.48 -9.48 17.18
N SER A 42 0.65 -9.22 16.17
CA SER A 42 0.81 -9.76 14.83
C SER A 42 2.29 -9.75 14.49
N ARG A 43 2.87 -10.92 14.32
CA ARG A 43 4.19 -11.09 13.72
C ARG A 43 4.07 -10.56 12.29
N ALA A 44 4.27 -9.25 12.14
CA ALA A 44 4.58 -8.68 10.84
C ALA A 44 5.76 -9.48 10.31
N ALA A 45 5.60 -10.05 9.13
CA ALA A 45 6.62 -10.82 8.45
C ALA A 45 7.95 -10.06 8.58
N THR A 46 8.94 -10.68 9.21
CA THR A 46 10.29 -10.15 9.26
C THR A 46 10.86 -10.31 7.85
N GLY A 47 10.52 -9.35 6.97
CA GLY A 47 11.18 -9.24 5.69
C GLY A 47 12.69 -9.10 5.91
N ASP A 48 13.47 -9.62 4.99
CA ASP A 48 14.92 -9.46 4.99
C ASP A 48 15.26 -7.95 4.91
N HIS A 49 15.68 -7.36 6.02
CA HIS A 49 16.01 -5.93 6.17
C HIS A 49 17.53 -5.72 6.31
N GLY A 50 18.32 -6.65 5.82
CA GLY A 50 19.79 -6.53 5.84
C GLY A 50 20.41 -5.79 4.66
N HIS A 51 19.61 -5.08 3.85
CA HIS A 51 20.09 -4.45 2.61
C HIS A 51 20.44 -2.98 2.77
N PRO A 52 21.41 -2.47 1.98
CA PRO A 52 21.66 -1.04 1.89
C PRO A 52 20.53 -0.30 1.18
N LEU A 53 20.34 0.97 1.54
CA LEU A 53 19.45 1.85 0.79
C LEU A 53 20.00 2.04 -0.62
N ARG A 54 19.18 1.77 -1.62
CA ARG A 54 19.47 2.03 -3.02
C ARG A 54 19.09 3.45 -3.41
N LYS A 55 19.80 3.99 -4.38
CA LYS A 55 19.50 5.25 -5.06
C LYS A 55 19.26 4.98 -6.52
N SER A 56 18.60 5.90 -7.20
CA SER A 56 18.46 5.85 -8.65
C SER A 56 19.82 5.77 -9.32
N ASP A 57 19.92 4.93 -10.34
CA ASP A 57 21.09 4.81 -11.22
C ASP A 57 20.99 5.76 -12.44
N ILE A 58 19.93 6.59 -12.49
CA ILE A 58 19.73 7.61 -13.50
C ILE A 58 20.31 8.91 -12.97
N PRO A 59 21.27 9.53 -13.67
CA PRO A 59 21.84 10.80 -13.26
C PRO A 59 20.78 11.89 -13.32
N TRP A 60 20.77 12.74 -12.30
CA TRP A 60 19.96 13.93 -12.23
C TRP A 60 20.84 15.12 -11.88
N SER A 61 20.75 16.20 -12.65
CA SER A 61 21.56 17.41 -12.47
C SER A 61 20.97 18.42 -11.50
N GLY A 62 19.69 18.23 -11.10
CA GLY A 62 19.03 19.09 -10.13
C GLY A 62 19.36 18.74 -8.68
N SER A 63 19.04 19.65 -7.75
CA SER A 63 19.18 19.44 -6.29
C SER A 63 17.95 19.94 -5.57
N PRO A 64 17.31 19.12 -4.70
CA PRO A 64 17.60 17.69 -4.46
C PRO A 64 17.22 16.84 -5.67
N SER A 65 17.82 15.64 -5.78
CA SER A 65 17.48 14.73 -6.89
C SER A 65 16.04 14.29 -6.79
N PRO A 66 15.19 14.57 -7.79
CA PRO A 66 13.80 14.18 -7.77
C PRO A 66 13.62 12.68 -8.02
N PHE A 67 14.65 11.96 -8.45
CA PHE A 67 14.61 10.52 -8.74
C PHE A 67 14.78 9.64 -7.51
N ASN A 68 14.93 10.24 -6.33
CA ASN A 68 14.94 9.57 -5.04
C ASN A 68 13.98 10.29 -4.09
N ALA A 69 13.12 9.55 -3.44
CA ALA A 69 12.23 10.10 -2.41
C ALA A 69 12.24 9.23 -1.17
N GLN A 70 12.12 9.85 0.00
CA GLN A 70 12.03 9.14 1.27
C GLN A 70 11.06 9.83 2.20
N ILE A 71 10.26 9.03 2.94
CA ILE A 71 9.33 9.52 3.95
C ILE A 71 9.41 8.68 5.22
N LYS A 72 9.28 9.32 6.39
CA LYS A 72 9.19 8.67 7.69
C LYS A 72 7.72 8.49 8.08
N LEU A 73 7.37 7.31 8.59
CA LEU A 73 6.04 6.98 9.09
C LEU A 73 5.96 7.21 10.60
N ALA A 74 4.74 7.31 11.12
CA ALA A 74 4.49 7.56 12.54
C ALA A 74 5.02 6.43 13.45
N ASP A 75 5.07 5.21 12.96
CA ASP A 75 5.60 4.04 13.68
C ASP A 75 7.14 3.89 13.61
N GLY A 76 7.83 4.89 13.07
CA GLY A 76 9.28 4.94 12.95
C GLY A 76 9.85 4.23 11.72
N ARG A 77 9.04 3.47 10.97
CA ARG A 77 9.45 2.96 9.65
C ARG A 77 9.75 4.12 8.70
N ARG A 78 10.50 3.83 7.65
CA ARG A 78 10.72 4.77 6.54
C ARG A 78 10.45 4.04 5.23
N VAL A 79 9.99 4.78 4.25
CA VAL A 79 9.80 4.29 2.88
C VAL A 79 10.70 5.10 1.98
N ALA A 80 11.42 4.45 1.11
CA ALA A 80 12.24 5.09 0.07
C ALA A 80 11.86 4.53 -1.29
N MET A 81 11.73 5.41 -2.27
CA MET A 81 11.54 5.06 -3.67
C MET A 81 12.66 5.59 -4.53
N HIS A 82 12.99 4.87 -5.57
CA HIS A 82 14.03 5.22 -6.54
C HIS A 82 13.71 4.64 -7.90
N TYR A 83 14.20 5.28 -8.96
CA TYR A 83 14.15 4.74 -10.31
C TYR A 83 15.34 3.83 -10.58
N MET A 84 15.10 2.77 -11.35
CA MET A 84 16.16 1.96 -11.96
C MET A 84 15.99 2.01 -13.47
N ARG A 85 17.04 2.46 -14.17
CA ARG A 85 17.05 2.61 -15.64
C ARG A 85 16.63 1.32 -16.33
N GLY A 86 15.68 1.42 -17.25
CA GLY A 86 15.14 0.30 -18.02
C GLY A 86 14.45 -0.78 -17.20
N LYS A 87 14.11 -0.47 -15.92
CA LYS A 87 13.40 -1.39 -15.01
C LYS A 87 12.17 -0.78 -14.36
N GLY A 88 12.17 0.56 -14.10
CA GLY A 88 11.03 1.28 -13.57
C GLY A 88 11.20 1.81 -12.15
N LEU A 89 10.11 1.86 -11.39
CA LEU A 89 10.00 2.41 -10.04
C LEU A 89 10.13 1.31 -8.99
N PHE A 90 11.05 1.48 -8.05
CA PHE A 90 11.32 0.55 -6.96
C PHE A 90 11.08 1.19 -5.60
N VAL A 91 10.79 0.35 -4.61
CA VAL A 91 10.58 0.73 -3.21
C VAL A 91 11.44 -0.11 -2.29
N GLN A 92 11.88 0.49 -1.19
CA GLN A 92 12.42 -0.17 -0.01
C GLN A 92 11.74 0.39 1.23
N ASP A 93 11.49 -0.44 2.23
CA ASP A 93 11.07 -0.02 3.55
C ASP A 93 12.19 -0.24 4.57
N TYR A 94 12.32 0.68 5.51
CA TYR A 94 13.24 0.58 6.63
C TYR A 94 12.51 0.07 7.87
N SER A 95 13.04 -0.97 8.47
CA SER A 95 12.58 -1.49 9.76
C SER A 95 13.40 -0.90 10.91
N PRO A 96 12.81 -0.13 11.84
CA PRO A 96 13.52 0.36 13.01
C PRO A 96 13.96 -0.78 13.93
N ARG A 97 13.25 -1.90 13.94
CA ARG A 97 13.58 -3.09 14.73
C ARG A 97 14.82 -3.82 14.18
N ALA A 98 14.86 -4.02 12.86
CA ALA A 98 15.99 -4.66 12.19
C ALA A 98 17.15 -3.69 11.92
N LYS A 99 16.94 -2.38 12.10
CA LYS A 99 17.89 -1.30 11.80
C LYS A 99 18.43 -1.35 10.36
N GLY A 100 17.62 -1.79 9.41
CA GLY A 100 18.03 -1.98 8.01
C GLY A 100 16.89 -1.78 7.03
N TRP A 101 17.24 -1.75 5.74
CA TRP A 101 16.32 -1.63 4.63
C TRP A 101 15.96 -3.00 4.06
N SER A 102 14.75 -3.12 3.54
CA SER A 102 14.33 -4.29 2.78
C SER A 102 15.11 -4.43 1.47
N LYS A 103 15.07 -5.60 0.85
CA LYS A 103 15.44 -5.75 -0.56
C LYS A 103 14.56 -4.83 -1.42
N PRO A 104 15.11 -4.20 -2.48
CA PRO A 104 14.31 -3.43 -3.42
C PRO A 104 13.20 -4.27 -4.05
N ALA A 105 11.98 -3.77 -4.00
CA ALA A 105 10.80 -4.38 -4.62
C ALA A 105 10.28 -3.51 -5.76
N LEU A 106 9.86 -4.14 -6.85
CA LEU A 106 9.30 -3.44 -8.02
C LEU A 106 7.87 -2.96 -7.68
N VAL A 107 7.60 -1.68 -7.92
CA VAL A 107 6.28 -1.07 -7.83
C VAL A 107 5.64 -0.97 -9.21
N TYR A 108 6.41 -0.46 -10.19
CA TYR A 108 5.97 -0.33 -11.57
C TYR A 108 7.14 -0.62 -12.52
N GLY A 109 6.92 -1.54 -13.46
CA GLY A 109 7.92 -1.96 -14.43
C GLY A 109 7.73 -1.27 -15.77
N THR A 110 8.79 -0.61 -16.26
CA THR A 110 8.86 -0.03 -17.61
C THR A 110 10.28 0.00 -18.09
N LYS A 111 10.46 0.07 -19.41
CA LYS A 111 11.75 0.32 -20.06
C LYS A 111 11.93 1.78 -20.44
N THR A 112 10.90 2.59 -20.26
CA THR A 112 10.91 4.03 -20.52
C THR A 112 11.72 4.75 -19.46
N ASP A 113 12.41 5.82 -19.80
CA ASP A 113 13.25 6.57 -18.87
C ASP A 113 12.39 7.42 -17.90
N ALA A 114 12.92 7.66 -16.70
CA ALA A 114 12.27 8.52 -15.74
C ALA A 114 12.27 9.98 -16.20
N CYS A 115 11.14 10.63 -16.08
CA CYS A 115 10.91 12.03 -16.50
C CYS A 115 10.98 13.01 -15.35
N GLN A 116 10.11 12.80 -14.38
CA GLN A 116 9.87 13.75 -13.29
C GLN A 116 10.24 13.11 -11.95
N GLY A 117 10.24 13.94 -10.91
CA GLY A 117 10.58 13.50 -9.56
C GLY A 117 9.52 12.56 -8.97
N ILE A 118 9.99 11.76 -8.02
CA ILE A 118 9.10 10.90 -7.23
C ILE A 118 8.49 11.74 -6.10
N THR A 119 7.17 11.72 -5.97
CA THR A 119 6.46 12.31 -4.83
C THR A 119 5.98 11.21 -3.89
N LEU A 120 6.25 11.35 -2.58
CA LEU A 120 5.75 10.47 -1.53
C LEU A 120 4.89 11.26 -0.53
N LYS A 121 3.76 10.70 -0.13
CA LYS A 121 2.92 11.17 0.97
C LYS A 121 2.51 9.98 1.83
N ALA A 122 2.44 10.21 3.16
CA ALA A 122 2.01 9.18 4.09
C ALA A 122 1.12 9.74 5.17
N LYS A 123 0.09 8.98 5.55
CA LYS A 123 -0.78 9.26 6.69
C LYS A 123 -1.48 7.99 7.16
N ASP A 124 -1.57 7.81 8.48
CA ASP A 124 -2.33 6.73 9.13
C ASP A 124 -2.06 5.33 8.55
N GLY A 125 -0.76 5.01 8.33
CA GLY A 125 -0.31 3.72 7.82
C GLY A 125 -0.53 3.48 6.33
N THR A 126 -0.97 4.52 5.58
CA THR A 126 -1.08 4.51 4.12
C THR A 126 0.01 5.37 3.52
N VAL A 127 0.69 4.84 2.51
CA VAL A 127 1.69 5.55 1.72
C VAL A 127 1.20 5.65 0.28
N ALA A 128 1.30 6.84 -0.29
CA ALA A 128 0.98 7.10 -1.68
C ALA A 128 2.18 7.71 -2.40
N ALA A 129 2.35 7.36 -3.66
CA ALA A 129 3.45 7.80 -4.50
C ALA A 129 2.98 8.18 -5.90
N SER A 130 3.69 9.10 -6.54
CA SER A 130 3.67 9.29 -8.00
C SER A 130 5.07 9.26 -8.56
N GLY A 131 5.17 8.80 -9.82
CA GLY A 131 6.39 8.79 -10.60
C GLY A 131 6.06 8.74 -12.09
N ASP A 132 6.90 9.35 -12.91
CA ASP A 132 6.59 9.62 -14.30
C ASP A 132 7.74 9.17 -15.21
N PHE A 133 7.39 8.67 -16.40
CA PHE A 133 8.31 8.14 -17.38
C PHE A 133 7.98 8.65 -18.79
N GLY A 134 8.99 8.85 -19.61
CA GLY A 134 8.82 9.33 -20.98
C GLY A 134 10.10 9.19 -21.78
N VAL A 135 9.97 9.28 -23.11
CA VAL A 135 11.10 9.10 -24.01
C VAL A 135 11.89 10.39 -24.21
N TYR A 136 11.20 11.56 -24.22
CA TYR A 136 11.78 12.87 -24.56
C TYR A 136 11.61 13.89 -23.44
N CYS A 137 11.65 13.47 -22.20
CA CYS A 137 11.43 14.37 -21.05
C CYS A 137 12.45 15.49 -20.93
N ALA A 138 13.68 15.25 -21.43
CA ALA A 138 14.72 16.28 -21.44
C ALA A 138 14.42 17.44 -22.40
N ASP A 139 13.58 17.21 -23.40
CA ASP A 139 13.20 18.18 -24.44
C ASP A 139 11.92 18.96 -24.09
N GLY A 140 11.38 18.75 -22.85
CA GLY A 140 10.17 19.41 -22.38
C GLY A 140 8.86 18.72 -22.79
N GLU A 141 8.94 17.56 -23.39
CA GLU A 141 7.79 16.73 -23.71
C GLU A 141 7.14 16.18 -22.42
N PRO A 142 5.80 16.08 -22.38
CA PRO A 142 5.12 15.50 -21.24
C PRO A 142 5.46 14.00 -21.08
N PRO A 143 5.35 13.46 -19.87
CA PRO A 143 5.48 12.03 -19.64
C PRO A 143 4.50 11.22 -20.49
N THR A 144 4.96 10.08 -21.01
CA THR A 144 4.09 9.11 -21.69
C THR A 144 3.42 8.15 -20.71
N GLU A 145 3.97 8.02 -19.50
CA GLU A 145 3.50 7.14 -18.44
C GLU A 145 3.54 7.88 -17.09
N SER A 146 2.38 8.13 -16.50
CA SER A 146 2.25 8.72 -15.17
C SER A 146 1.65 7.68 -14.23
N VAL A 147 2.42 7.29 -13.20
CA VAL A 147 2.07 6.23 -12.28
C VAL A 147 1.62 6.81 -10.95
N ALA A 148 0.44 6.42 -10.50
CA ALA A 148 -0.02 6.58 -9.13
C ALA A 148 0.07 5.23 -8.41
N ALA A 149 0.62 5.21 -7.19
CA ALA A 149 0.78 3.99 -6.42
C ALA A 149 0.36 4.19 -4.96
N VAL A 150 -0.30 3.19 -4.37
CA VAL A 150 -0.72 3.23 -2.96
C VAL A 150 -0.44 1.88 -2.29
N ALA A 151 0.10 1.94 -1.06
CA ALA A 151 0.26 0.78 -0.19
C ALA A 151 -0.24 1.08 1.22
N VAL A 152 -0.73 0.05 1.93
CA VAL A 152 -1.29 0.16 3.28
C VAL A 152 -0.66 -0.88 4.21
N GLY A 153 -0.44 -0.51 5.46
CA GLY A 153 0.01 -1.42 6.51
C GLY A 153 1.44 -1.92 6.32
N PRO A 154 1.68 -3.20 5.98
CA PRO A 154 3.02 -3.75 5.85
C PRO A 154 3.81 -3.26 4.63
N LEU A 155 3.16 -2.56 3.69
CA LEU A 155 3.77 -1.98 2.48
C LEU A 155 4.38 -3.02 1.51
N THR A 156 3.97 -4.28 1.63
CA THR A 156 4.46 -5.37 0.79
C THR A 156 3.74 -5.49 -0.55
N LYS A 157 2.57 -4.86 -0.65
CA LYS A 157 1.74 -4.83 -1.86
C LYS A 157 1.39 -3.38 -2.19
N TRP A 158 1.61 -3.01 -3.44
CA TRP A 158 1.29 -1.71 -4.00
C TRP A 158 0.19 -1.84 -5.04
N ASP A 159 -0.90 -1.12 -4.86
CA ASP A 159 -1.88 -0.90 -5.92
C ASP A 159 -1.33 0.19 -6.83
N THR A 160 -1.38 -0.01 -8.14
CA THR A 160 -0.86 0.93 -9.14
C THR A 160 -1.92 1.29 -10.16
N HIS A 161 -1.87 2.53 -10.65
CA HIS A 161 -2.67 3.01 -11.77
C HIS A 161 -1.77 3.77 -12.74
N LEU A 162 -1.85 3.39 -14.01
CA LEU A 162 -1.14 4.04 -15.09
C LEU A 162 -2.08 5.00 -15.83
N THR A 163 -1.68 6.25 -15.94
CA THR A 163 -2.30 7.24 -16.84
C THR A 163 -1.32 7.51 -17.96
N LYS A 164 -1.75 7.28 -19.20
CA LYS A 164 -0.93 7.50 -20.40
C LYS A 164 -1.07 8.92 -20.90
N ASP A 165 -0.02 9.43 -21.56
CA ASP A 165 0.01 10.74 -22.21
C ASP A 165 -0.51 11.85 -21.29
N PHE A 166 -0.03 11.85 -20.05
CA PHE A 166 -0.46 12.72 -18.96
C PHE A 166 0.75 13.29 -18.24
N ASP A 167 0.76 14.58 -17.98
CA ASP A 167 1.91 15.35 -17.50
C ASP A 167 2.20 15.19 -15.98
N GLY A 168 1.83 14.06 -15.41
CA GLY A 168 2.15 13.70 -14.03
C GLY A 168 1.15 14.21 -12.98
N TRP A 169 1.13 13.53 -11.83
CA TRP A 169 0.30 13.92 -10.69
C TRP A 169 1.04 14.90 -9.79
N GLU A 170 0.57 16.15 -9.71
CA GLU A 170 1.21 17.22 -8.94
C GLU A 170 0.95 17.13 -7.44
N LYS A 171 -0.27 16.76 -7.06
CA LYS A 171 -0.73 16.78 -5.67
C LYS A 171 -1.26 15.42 -5.25
N ILE A 172 -0.77 14.94 -4.11
CA ILE A 172 -1.25 13.72 -3.46
C ILE A 172 -1.80 14.10 -2.08
N VAL A 173 -3.04 13.68 -1.80
CA VAL A 173 -3.68 13.87 -0.50
C VAL A 173 -4.12 12.52 0.05
N VAL A 174 -3.53 12.10 1.17
CA VAL A 174 -4.00 10.97 1.96
C VAL A 174 -4.99 11.48 3.00
N ALA A 175 -6.24 11.06 2.91
CA ALA A 175 -7.30 11.49 3.84
C ALA A 175 -7.05 10.95 5.26
N PRO A 176 -7.60 11.59 6.30
CA PRO A 176 -7.59 11.07 7.66
C PRO A 176 -8.10 9.62 7.72
N GLY A 177 -7.43 8.79 8.53
CA GLY A 177 -7.69 7.35 8.62
C GLY A 177 -7.11 6.52 7.49
N GLY A 178 -6.41 7.11 6.52
CA GLY A 178 -5.67 6.39 5.46
C GLY A 178 -6.53 5.57 4.49
N LYS A 179 -7.86 5.75 4.50
CA LYS A 179 -8.77 4.91 3.71
C LYS A 179 -9.01 5.41 2.29
N LYS A 180 -8.57 6.62 1.99
CA LYS A 180 -8.75 7.28 0.69
C LYS A 180 -7.52 8.09 0.33
N VAL A 181 -7.11 8.00 -0.94
CA VAL A 181 -6.06 8.83 -1.53
C VAL A 181 -6.62 9.53 -2.76
N THR A 182 -6.27 10.80 -2.91
CA THR A 182 -6.61 11.58 -4.10
C THR A 182 -5.33 12.09 -4.72
N PHE A 183 -5.16 11.85 -6.00
CA PHE A 183 -4.15 12.43 -6.87
C PHE A 183 -4.83 13.47 -7.74
N SER A 184 -4.19 14.62 -7.97
CA SER A 184 -4.76 15.66 -8.83
C SER A 184 -3.70 16.43 -9.59
N ARG A 185 -4.09 16.93 -10.80
CA ARG A 185 -3.39 17.88 -11.62
C ARG A 185 -4.42 18.75 -12.35
N GLY A 186 -4.39 20.05 -12.13
CA GLY A 186 -5.42 20.93 -12.66
C GLY A 186 -6.83 20.45 -12.29
N SER A 187 -7.68 20.19 -13.29
CA SER A 187 -9.04 19.63 -13.12
C SER A 187 -9.06 18.10 -12.98
N ASP A 188 -7.98 17.41 -13.34
CA ASP A 188 -7.93 15.97 -13.34
C ASP A 188 -7.80 15.40 -11.93
N THR A 189 -8.52 14.33 -11.66
CA THR A 189 -8.55 13.70 -10.35
C THR A 189 -8.64 12.19 -10.48
N LEU A 190 -7.70 11.49 -9.85
CA LEU A 190 -7.71 10.05 -9.64
C LEU A 190 -7.91 9.74 -8.16
N ARG A 191 -8.81 8.81 -7.86
CA ARG A 191 -9.12 8.42 -6.49
C ARG A 191 -8.84 6.95 -6.26
N TRP A 192 -8.17 6.67 -5.17
CA TRP A 192 -7.99 5.34 -4.63
C TRP A 192 -8.76 5.20 -3.32
N THR A 193 -9.32 4.03 -3.05
CA THR A 193 -9.92 3.69 -1.76
C THR A 193 -9.42 2.34 -1.27
N LYS A 194 -9.30 2.18 0.06
CA LYS A 194 -8.86 0.91 0.67
C LYS A 194 -9.80 -0.26 0.35
N ALA A 195 -11.07 0.00 0.10
CA ALA A 195 -12.08 -1.02 -0.18
C ALA A 195 -12.06 -1.50 -1.63
N ALA A 196 -11.78 -0.59 -2.60
CA ALA A 196 -11.95 -0.87 -4.03
C ALA A 196 -10.64 -0.74 -4.84
N GLY A 197 -9.56 -0.20 -4.25
CA GLY A 197 -8.36 0.14 -5.00
C GLY A 197 -8.55 1.38 -5.89
N PHE A 198 -7.84 1.42 -7.00
CA PHE A 198 -8.06 2.38 -8.09
C PHE A 198 -9.26 1.98 -8.96
N PRO A 199 -9.92 2.95 -9.63
CA PRO A 199 -10.92 2.62 -10.65
C PRO A 199 -10.26 1.83 -11.79
N ALA A 200 -11.07 1.04 -12.49
CA ALA A 200 -10.63 0.37 -13.72
C ALA A 200 -10.12 1.42 -14.73
N PRO A 201 -9.09 1.11 -15.52
CA PRO A 201 -8.69 1.95 -16.65
C PRO A 201 -9.88 2.18 -17.60
N ARG A 202 -10.01 3.41 -18.08
CA ARG A 202 -11.00 3.76 -19.11
C ARG A 202 -10.46 3.43 -20.48
#